data_e4b012331ee801a46d2f0667c6ee0066
#
_entry.id   e4b012331ee801a46d2f0667c6ee0066
#
_cell.length_a   1.000
_cell.length_b   1.000
_cell.length_c   1.000
_cell.angle_alpha   90.00
_cell.angle_beta   90.00
_cell.angle_gamma   90.00
#
_symmetry.space_group_name_H-M   'P 1'
#
loop_
_entity.id
_entity.type
_entity.pdbx_description
1 polymer ?
#
loop_
_entity_poly.entity_id
_entity_poly.type
_entity_poly.pdbx_seq_one_letter_code
_entity_poly.pdbx_strand_id
1 'polypeptide(L)'
;MTDLELQKMAVEVRKGIVTAVHGAKAGHPGGSLSAADVFTYLYFEEMNIDPKEPKKADRDRFVLSKGHTAPGLYSTLANRGFFPVEDLPTLRHIGSHLQGHPCVQHTPGIDASSGSLGQGISVAVGMALSAKLSNDSYRVYTLLGDGEIQEGQVWEAAMFAGHRKLDNLCVIVDNNGL
;
A
#
# COMPACT_ATOMS: atom_id res chain seq x y z
N MET A 1 7.41 -8.41 -15.73
CA MET A 1 8.79 -8.88 -15.35
C MET A 1 8.80 -10.41 -15.34
N THR A 2 9.98 -11.07 -15.45
CA THR A 2 10.09 -12.51 -15.18
C THR A 2 9.99 -12.79 -13.68
N ASP A 3 9.63 -14.02 -13.29
CA ASP A 3 9.55 -14.42 -11.87
C ASP A 3 10.85 -14.16 -11.12
N LEU A 4 12.00 -14.42 -11.78
CA LEU A 4 13.31 -14.16 -11.18
C LEU A 4 13.60 -12.67 -10.97
N GLU A 5 13.14 -11.81 -11.87
CA GLU A 5 13.27 -10.35 -11.71
C GLU A 5 12.38 -9.85 -10.59
N LEU A 6 11.15 -10.36 -10.46
CA LEU A 6 10.26 -10.04 -9.34
C LEU A 6 10.85 -10.49 -8.01
N GLN A 7 11.42 -11.71 -7.93
CA GLN A 7 12.08 -12.20 -6.72
C GLN A 7 13.27 -11.31 -6.33
N LYS A 8 14.10 -10.89 -7.30
CA LYS A 8 15.21 -9.95 -7.04
C LYS A 8 14.70 -8.61 -6.55
N MET A 9 13.63 -8.09 -7.16
CA MET A 9 13.02 -6.84 -6.72
C MET A 9 12.46 -6.93 -5.31
N ALA A 10 11.81 -8.04 -4.96
CA ALA A 10 11.33 -8.29 -3.59
C ALA A 10 12.48 -8.29 -2.57
N VAL A 11 13.69 -8.73 -2.95
CA VAL A 11 14.89 -8.61 -2.11
C VAL A 11 15.29 -7.14 -1.93
N GLU A 12 15.28 -6.33 -2.99
CA GLU A 12 15.57 -4.90 -2.87
C GLU A 12 14.52 -4.16 -2.01
N VAL A 13 13.24 -4.51 -2.15
CA VAL A 13 12.18 -4.00 -1.27
C VAL A 13 12.46 -4.35 0.20
N ARG A 14 12.86 -5.60 0.49
CA ARG A 14 13.23 -6.02 1.87
C ARG A 14 14.44 -5.27 2.41
N LYS A 15 15.47 -5.04 1.59
CA LYS A 15 16.64 -4.22 1.98
C LYS A 15 16.21 -2.80 2.35
N GLY A 16 15.37 -2.18 1.52
CA GLY A 16 14.86 -0.84 1.78
C GLY A 16 14.02 -0.76 3.07
N ILE A 17 13.20 -1.79 3.37
CA ILE A 17 12.47 -1.88 4.65
C ILE A 17 13.42 -1.84 5.83
N VAL A 18 14.45 -2.70 5.81
CA VAL A 18 15.45 -2.77 6.90
C VAL A 18 16.20 -1.44 7.01
N THR A 19 16.60 -0.86 5.90
CA THR A 19 17.30 0.45 5.85
C THR A 19 16.44 1.56 6.46
N ALA A 20 15.17 1.65 6.08
CA ALA A 20 14.24 2.67 6.58
C ALA A 20 14.01 2.53 8.10
N VAL A 21 13.69 1.32 8.56
CA VAL A 21 13.43 1.05 9.99
C VAL A 21 14.70 1.24 10.84
N HIS A 22 15.87 0.84 10.32
CA HIS A 22 17.15 1.06 10.99
C HIS A 22 17.48 2.56 11.10
N GLY A 23 17.28 3.33 10.03
CA GLY A 23 17.49 4.78 10.04
C GLY A 23 16.60 5.48 11.05
N ALA A 24 15.33 5.13 11.09
CA ALA A 24 14.34 5.68 12.02
C ALA A 24 14.51 5.21 13.48
N LYS A 25 15.24 4.10 13.70
CA LYS A 25 15.27 3.37 15.00
C LYS A 25 13.87 3.09 15.56
N ALA A 26 12.87 3.02 14.68
CA ALA A 26 11.46 2.83 15.00
C ALA A 26 10.70 2.33 13.76
N GLY A 27 9.67 1.53 13.97
CA GLY A 27 8.81 1.04 12.88
C GLY A 27 8.38 -0.41 13.09
N HIS A 28 7.70 -0.94 12.08
CA HIS A 28 7.12 -2.29 12.10
C HIS A 28 7.76 -3.14 11.00
N PRO A 29 8.98 -3.70 11.21
CA PRO A 29 9.67 -4.47 10.16
C PRO A 29 8.95 -5.79 9.84
N GLY A 30 8.39 -6.49 10.84
CA GLY A 30 7.77 -7.80 10.65
C GLY A 30 6.65 -7.78 9.62
N GLY A 31 5.61 -7.00 9.85
CA GLY A 31 4.50 -6.88 8.91
C GLY A 31 4.87 -6.27 7.56
N SER A 32 5.90 -5.40 7.52
CA SER A 32 6.42 -4.86 6.26
C SER A 32 7.14 -5.93 5.44
N LEU A 33 7.97 -6.76 6.07
CA LEU A 33 8.70 -7.86 5.42
C LEU A 33 7.75 -8.97 4.97
N SER A 34 6.70 -9.28 5.76
CA SER A 34 5.67 -10.24 5.41
C SER A 34 4.95 -9.87 4.11
N ALA A 35 4.66 -8.59 3.91
CA ALA A 35 3.94 -8.09 2.75
C ALA A 35 4.84 -7.78 1.53
N ALA A 36 6.16 -7.95 1.62
CA ALA A 36 7.09 -7.48 0.59
C ALA A 36 6.84 -8.08 -0.80
N ASP A 37 6.48 -9.36 -0.89
CA ASP A 37 6.18 -10.02 -2.17
C ASP A 37 4.87 -9.50 -2.77
N VAL A 38 3.85 -9.29 -1.93
CA VAL A 38 2.57 -8.70 -2.36
C VAL A 38 2.76 -7.29 -2.92
N PHE A 39 3.50 -6.43 -2.19
CA PHE A 39 3.84 -5.10 -2.68
C PHE A 39 4.61 -5.17 -4.00
N THR A 40 5.60 -6.04 -4.09
CA THR A 40 6.41 -6.17 -5.30
C THR A 40 5.54 -6.60 -6.48
N TYR A 41 4.74 -7.64 -6.33
CA TYR A 41 3.87 -8.11 -7.41
C TYR A 41 2.90 -7.02 -7.87
N LEU A 42 2.20 -6.37 -6.93
CA LEU A 42 1.24 -5.33 -7.27
C LEU A 42 1.88 -4.17 -8.04
N TYR A 43 2.99 -3.63 -7.56
CA TYR A 43 3.58 -2.41 -8.12
C TYR A 43 4.46 -2.64 -9.35
N PHE A 44 4.96 -3.84 -9.58
CA PHE A 44 5.87 -4.13 -10.69
C PHE A 44 5.24 -4.99 -11.79
N GLU A 45 4.10 -5.64 -11.53
CA GLU A 45 3.45 -6.52 -12.51
C GLU A 45 1.97 -6.24 -12.70
N GLU A 46 1.17 -6.16 -11.63
CA GLU A 46 -0.29 -6.17 -11.70
C GLU A 46 -0.91 -4.79 -11.97
N MET A 47 -0.47 -3.76 -11.24
CA MET A 47 -1.15 -2.46 -11.26
C MET A 47 -0.77 -1.61 -12.47
N ASN A 48 -1.79 -0.99 -13.08
CA ASN A 48 -1.59 0.05 -14.09
C ASN A 48 -1.19 1.37 -13.40
N ILE A 49 0.11 1.58 -13.23
CA ILE A 49 0.69 2.77 -12.61
C ILE A 49 1.93 3.24 -13.37
N ASP A 50 2.14 4.55 -13.41
CA ASP A 50 3.37 5.18 -13.92
C ASP A 50 3.91 6.17 -12.88
N PRO A 51 5.14 5.97 -12.36
CA PRO A 51 5.76 6.91 -11.42
C PRO A 51 5.96 8.32 -12.00
N LYS A 52 6.06 8.44 -13.34
CA LYS A 52 6.19 9.73 -14.03
C LYS A 52 4.87 10.49 -14.11
N GLU A 53 3.75 9.76 -14.01
CA GLU A 53 2.40 10.32 -14.02
C GLU A 53 1.60 9.86 -12.78
N PRO A 54 2.06 10.17 -11.55
CA PRO A 54 1.50 9.62 -10.31
C PRO A 54 0.06 10.03 -10.04
N LYS A 55 -0.45 11.02 -10.79
CA LYS A 55 -1.82 11.54 -10.67
C LYS A 55 -2.70 11.20 -11.87
N LYS A 56 -2.24 10.32 -12.78
CA LYS A 56 -3.02 9.90 -13.94
C LYS A 56 -4.39 9.36 -13.49
N ALA A 57 -5.46 9.80 -14.16
CA ALA A 57 -6.83 9.54 -13.69
C ALA A 57 -7.22 8.06 -13.78
N ASP A 58 -6.76 7.37 -14.82
CA ASP A 58 -7.08 5.96 -15.12
C ASP A 58 -6.13 4.94 -14.48
N ARG A 59 -5.15 5.40 -13.66
CA ARG A 59 -4.27 4.48 -12.93
C ARG A 59 -5.01 3.75 -11.82
N ASP A 60 -4.55 2.55 -11.49
CA ASP A 60 -5.04 1.81 -10.34
C ASP A 60 -4.71 2.51 -9.02
N ARG A 61 -5.43 2.16 -7.96
CA ARG A 61 -5.28 2.72 -6.61
C ARG A 61 -4.89 1.64 -5.61
N PHE A 62 -4.03 2.01 -4.67
CA PHE A 62 -3.65 1.13 -3.57
C PHE A 62 -3.85 1.80 -2.22
N VAL A 63 -4.60 1.16 -1.33
CA VAL A 63 -4.82 1.61 0.05
C VAL A 63 -4.16 0.63 1.02
N LEU A 64 -3.12 1.08 1.72
CA LEU A 64 -2.51 0.30 2.80
C LEU A 64 -3.35 0.43 4.07
N SER A 65 -4.31 -0.46 4.28
CA SER A 65 -5.21 -0.41 5.45
C SER A 65 -4.43 -0.64 6.75
N LYS A 66 -3.52 -1.62 6.80
CA LYS A 66 -2.55 -1.78 7.88
C LYS A 66 -1.40 -0.75 7.79
N GLY A 67 -1.73 0.52 7.99
CA GLY A 67 -0.84 1.66 7.75
C GLY A 67 0.49 1.64 8.49
N HIS A 68 0.59 0.89 9.60
CA HIS A 68 1.84 0.70 10.34
C HIS A 68 2.93 0.01 9.52
N THR A 69 2.59 -0.69 8.43
CA THR A 69 3.56 -1.31 7.52
C THR A 69 4.00 -0.37 6.39
N ALA A 70 3.86 0.94 6.60
CA ALA A 70 4.34 1.98 5.69
C ALA A 70 5.79 1.78 5.18
N PRO A 71 6.78 1.29 5.98
CA PRO A 71 8.12 1.03 5.46
C PRO A 71 8.15 0.09 4.26
N GLY A 72 7.25 -0.91 4.21
CA GLY A 72 7.09 -1.81 3.06
C GLY A 72 6.64 -1.07 1.81
N LEU A 73 5.57 -0.29 1.95
CA LEU A 73 5.04 0.51 0.85
C LEU A 73 6.05 1.57 0.37
N TYR A 74 6.72 2.27 1.29
CA TYR A 74 7.72 3.28 0.92
C TYR A 74 8.91 2.68 0.17
N SER A 75 9.44 1.54 0.64
CA SER A 75 10.50 0.84 -0.07
C SER A 75 10.08 0.43 -1.48
N THR A 76 8.84 -0.03 -1.63
CA THR A 76 8.28 -0.39 -2.93
C THR A 76 8.14 0.82 -3.86
N LEU A 77 7.58 1.92 -3.37
CA LEU A 77 7.42 3.17 -4.13
C LEU A 77 8.77 3.75 -4.56
N ALA A 78 9.78 3.75 -3.67
CA ALA A 78 11.13 4.21 -3.99
C ALA A 78 11.76 3.35 -5.11
N ASN A 79 11.73 2.02 -4.97
CA ASN A 79 12.25 1.10 -5.98
C ASN A 79 11.46 1.16 -7.30
N ARG A 80 10.17 1.55 -7.25
CA ARG A 80 9.35 1.77 -8.45
C ARG A 80 9.67 3.11 -9.13
N GLY A 81 10.31 4.05 -8.44
CA GLY A 81 10.77 5.32 -8.97
C GLY A 81 9.87 6.52 -8.66
N PHE A 82 9.00 6.45 -7.66
CA PHE A 82 8.20 7.59 -7.21
C PHE A 82 9.03 8.65 -6.46
N PHE A 83 10.11 8.24 -5.81
CA PHE A 83 11.09 9.09 -5.12
C PHE A 83 12.41 8.33 -4.95
N PRO A 84 13.54 9.01 -4.61
CA PRO A 84 14.84 8.36 -4.48
C PRO A 84 14.89 7.31 -3.36
N VAL A 85 15.58 6.18 -3.61
CA VAL A 85 15.79 5.13 -2.60
C VAL A 85 16.61 5.66 -1.41
N GLU A 86 17.45 6.66 -1.65
CA GLU A 86 18.28 7.36 -0.68
C GLU A 86 17.46 8.08 0.39
N ASP A 87 16.18 8.34 0.16
CA ASP A 87 15.29 8.97 1.14
C ASP A 87 14.85 7.98 2.25
N LEU A 88 14.91 6.67 2.01
CA LEU A 88 14.41 5.66 2.95
C LEU A 88 14.97 5.76 4.38
N PRO A 89 16.27 6.06 4.60
CA PRO A 89 16.82 6.26 5.95
C PRO A 89 16.20 7.43 6.72
N THR A 90 15.50 8.35 6.02
CA THR A 90 14.88 9.53 6.65
C THR A 90 13.49 9.25 7.23
N LEU A 91 13.01 7.99 7.19
CA LEU A 91 11.72 7.60 7.74
C LEU A 91 11.52 8.21 9.15
N ARG A 92 10.37 8.86 9.37
CA ARG A 92 9.98 9.50 10.65
C ARG A 92 10.89 10.63 11.13
N HIS A 93 11.89 11.05 10.37
CA HIS A 93 12.67 12.22 10.73
C HIS A 93 11.87 13.51 10.53
N ILE A 94 12.15 14.52 11.33
CA ILE A 94 11.50 15.83 11.19
C ILE A 94 11.82 16.38 9.79
N GLY A 95 10.80 16.82 9.07
CA GLY A 95 10.92 17.34 7.70
C GLY A 95 10.96 16.29 6.60
N SER A 96 11.03 14.99 6.93
CA SER A 96 10.92 13.93 5.93
C SER A 96 9.50 13.79 5.39
N HIS A 97 9.37 13.51 4.10
CA HIS A 97 8.09 13.16 3.51
C HIS A 97 7.64 11.73 3.85
N LEU A 98 8.53 10.89 4.42
CA LEU A 98 8.25 9.52 4.84
C LEU A 98 7.74 9.49 6.27
N GLN A 99 6.44 9.69 6.41
CA GLN A 99 5.76 9.71 7.70
C GLN A 99 5.67 8.31 8.33
N GLY A 100 5.37 8.23 9.63
CA GLY A 100 5.21 6.94 10.33
C GLY A 100 4.07 6.07 9.81
N HIS A 101 3.09 6.68 9.15
CA HIS A 101 1.97 6.05 8.43
C HIS A 101 1.82 6.71 7.07
N PRO A 102 1.21 6.06 6.07
CA PRO A 102 1.01 6.66 4.76
C PRO A 102 0.26 7.99 4.84
N CYS A 103 0.78 9.00 4.17
CA CYS A 103 0.16 10.32 4.10
C CYS A 103 0.09 10.80 2.65
N VAL A 104 -1.12 10.94 2.12
CA VAL A 104 -1.35 11.34 0.73
C VAL A 104 -0.84 12.75 0.41
N GLN A 105 -0.72 13.61 1.43
CA GLN A 105 -0.26 14.99 1.24
C GLN A 105 1.28 15.11 1.18
N HIS A 106 2.01 14.12 1.71
CA HIS A 106 3.45 14.24 1.86
C HIS A 106 4.23 13.28 0.97
N THR A 107 3.75 12.04 0.81
CA THR A 107 4.53 11.00 0.13
C THR A 107 4.01 10.76 -1.29
N PRO A 108 4.84 10.96 -2.34
CA PRO A 108 4.45 10.65 -3.71
C PRO A 108 4.06 9.17 -3.87
N GLY A 109 2.99 8.92 -4.62
CA GLY A 109 2.49 7.56 -4.89
C GLY A 109 1.55 6.99 -3.82
N ILE A 110 1.27 7.71 -2.74
CA ILE A 110 0.27 7.34 -1.74
C ILE A 110 -1.11 7.80 -2.20
N ASP A 111 -2.09 6.88 -2.21
CA ASP A 111 -3.46 7.17 -2.65
C ASP A 111 -4.39 7.56 -1.51
N ALA A 112 -4.12 7.09 -0.30
CA ALA A 112 -4.89 7.40 0.89
C ALA A 112 -4.02 7.46 2.13
N SER A 113 -4.28 8.40 3.02
CA SER A 113 -3.73 8.39 4.37
C SER A 113 -4.39 7.28 5.18
N SER A 114 -3.60 6.54 5.96
CA SER A 114 -4.07 5.44 6.80
C SER A 114 -3.29 5.38 8.11
N GLY A 115 -3.67 4.47 9.02
CA GLY A 115 -3.03 4.30 10.32
C GLY A 115 -3.99 3.83 11.41
N SER A 116 -5.26 4.23 11.34
CA SER A 116 -6.32 3.66 12.16
C SER A 116 -6.78 2.34 11.53
N LEU A 117 -6.53 1.23 12.20
CA LEU A 117 -6.85 -0.11 11.69
C LEU A 117 -8.35 -0.25 11.41
N GLY A 118 -8.68 -0.99 10.36
CA GLY A 118 -10.05 -1.21 9.90
C GLY A 118 -10.63 -0.09 9.04
N GLN A 119 -10.01 1.10 8.97
CA GLN A 119 -10.57 2.24 8.23
C GLN A 119 -10.18 2.25 6.74
N GLY A 120 -8.99 1.76 6.41
CA GLY A 120 -8.49 1.81 5.02
C GLY A 120 -9.36 1.07 4.02
N ILE A 121 -9.93 -0.06 4.39
CA ILE A 121 -10.85 -0.83 3.53
C ILE A 121 -12.08 0.01 3.14
N SER A 122 -12.64 0.81 4.05
CA SER A 122 -13.79 1.67 3.74
C SER A 122 -13.43 2.77 2.75
N VAL A 123 -12.20 3.31 2.84
CA VAL A 123 -11.66 4.25 1.85
C VAL A 123 -11.54 3.56 0.48
N ALA A 124 -10.99 2.36 0.44
CA ALA A 124 -10.86 1.56 -0.79
C ALA A 124 -12.23 1.26 -1.42
N VAL A 125 -13.23 0.90 -0.61
CA VAL A 125 -14.62 0.70 -1.04
C VAL A 125 -15.19 1.98 -1.66
N GLY A 126 -14.96 3.14 -1.04
CA GLY A 126 -15.38 4.44 -1.58
C GLY A 126 -14.76 4.74 -2.94
N MET A 127 -13.44 4.48 -3.10
CA MET A 127 -12.74 4.65 -4.38
C MET A 127 -13.28 3.69 -5.45
N ALA A 128 -13.51 2.43 -5.12
CA ALA A 128 -14.04 1.44 -6.06
C ALA A 128 -15.47 1.78 -6.49
N LEU A 129 -16.31 2.24 -5.57
CA LEU A 129 -17.66 2.73 -5.88
C LEU A 129 -17.61 3.97 -6.77
N SER A 130 -16.71 4.92 -6.48
CA SER A 130 -16.52 6.12 -7.30
C SER A 130 -16.18 5.75 -8.75
N ALA A 131 -15.24 4.82 -8.96
CA ALA A 131 -14.89 4.35 -10.29
C ALA A 131 -16.12 3.81 -11.06
N LYS A 132 -16.93 2.99 -10.40
CA LYS A 132 -18.15 2.45 -11.03
C LYS A 132 -19.19 3.53 -11.36
N LEU A 133 -19.36 4.52 -10.49
CA LEU A 133 -20.31 5.61 -10.73
C LEU A 133 -19.86 6.54 -11.87
N SER A 134 -18.55 6.73 -12.01
CA SER A 134 -17.96 7.56 -13.08
C SER A 134 -17.69 6.77 -14.37
N ASN A 135 -17.95 5.45 -14.40
CA ASN A 135 -17.57 4.54 -15.48
C ASN A 135 -16.04 4.54 -15.77
N ASP A 136 -15.23 4.73 -14.73
CA ASP A 136 -13.78 4.60 -14.82
C ASP A 136 -13.38 3.11 -14.81
N SER A 137 -12.25 2.79 -15.46
CA SER A 137 -11.76 1.41 -15.61
C SER A 137 -10.75 0.98 -14.54
N TYR A 138 -10.33 1.88 -13.66
CA TYR A 138 -9.30 1.56 -12.69
C TYR A 138 -9.78 0.58 -11.60
N ARG A 139 -8.84 -0.21 -11.12
CA ARG A 139 -9.03 -1.13 -10.01
C ARG A 139 -8.49 -0.52 -8.71
N VAL A 140 -9.00 -1.01 -7.60
CA VAL A 140 -8.56 -0.62 -6.27
C VAL A 140 -8.09 -1.86 -5.52
N TYR A 141 -6.92 -1.78 -4.94
CA TYR A 141 -6.31 -2.82 -4.13
C TYR A 141 -6.18 -2.32 -2.69
N THR A 142 -6.41 -3.18 -1.72
CA THR A 142 -6.18 -2.83 -0.31
C THR A 142 -5.58 -4.01 0.43
N LEU A 143 -4.63 -3.71 1.33
CA LEU A 143 -3.94 -4.70 2.14
C LEU A 143 -4.23 -4.50 3.61
N LEU A 144 -4.79 -5.53 4.25
CA LEU A 144 -5.12 -5.60 5.67
C LEU A 144 -4.20 -6.58 6.40
N GLY A 145 -4.13 -6.45 7.72
CA GLY A 145 -3.57 -7.48 8.59
C GLY A 145 -4.65 -8.43 9.13
N ASP A 146 -4.26 -9.63 9.52
CA ASP A 146 -5.16 -10.60 10.14
C ASP A 146 -5.69 -10.14 11.52
N GLY A 147 -4.88 -9.48 12.32
CA GLY A 147 -5.35 -8.80 13.52
C GLY A 147 -6.32 -7.65 13.22
N GLU A 148 -6.07 -6.91 12.14
CA GLU A 148 -6.94 -5.80 11.71
C GLU A 148 -8.35 -6.25 11.32
N ILE A 149 -8.51 -7.44 10.74
CA ILE A 149 -9.84 -7.93 10.36
C ILE A 149 -10.74 -8.29 11.56
N GLN A 150 -10.27 -8.17 12.79
CA GLN A 150 -11.11 -8.25 14.00
C GLN A 150 -11.94 -6.98 14.21
N GLU A 151 -11.61 -5.88 13.54
CA GLU A 151 -12.41 -4.66 13.54
C GLU A 151 -13.73 -4.86 12.80
N GLY A 152 -14.85 -4.52 13.45
CA GLY A 152 -16.20 -4.65 12.87
C GLY A 152 -16.38 -3.88 11.58
N GLN A 153 -15.73 -2.72 11.46
CA GLN A 153 -15.69 -1.88 10.26
C GLN A 153 -15.24 -2.65 9.01
N VAL A 154 -14.31 -3.59 9.13
CA VAL A 154 -13.84 -4.42 8.01
C VAL A 154 -14.99 -5.23 7.41
N TRP A 155 -15.79 -5.84 8.27
CA TRP A 155 -16.93 -6.66 7.85
C TRP A 155 -18.08 -5.84 7.29
N GLU A 156 -18.34 -4.66 7.86
CA GLU A 156 -19.30 -3.71 7.32
C GLU A 156 -18.92 -3.27 5.90
N ALA A 157 -17.65 -2.92 5.70
CA ALA A 157 -17.12 -2.56 4.38
C ALA A 157 -17.20 -3.73 3.38
N ALA A 158 -16.84 -4.94 3.80
CA ALA A 158 -16.92 -6.14 2.97
C ALA A 158 -18.35 -6.47 2.54
N MET A 159 -19.31 -6.40 3.47
CA MET A 159 -20.74 -6.62 3.19
C MET A 159 -21.27 -5.57 2.21
N PHE A 160 -20.89 -4.31 2.40
CA PHE A 160 -21.28 -3.23 1.47
C PHE A 160 -20.69 -3.46 0.08
N ALA A 161 -19.40 -3.79 -0.01
CA ALA A 161 -18.73 -4.07 -1.28
C ALA A 161 -19.40 -5.24 -2.03
N GLY A 162 -19.69 -6.33 -1.32
CA GLY A 162 -20.41 -7.48 -1.88
C GLY A 162 -21.82 -7.13 -2.36
N HIS A 163 -22.59 -6.38 -1.55
CA HIS A 163 -23.91 -5.91 -1.93
C HIS A 163 -23.91 -5.03 -3.18
N ARG A 164 -22.92 -4.13 -3.28
CA ARG A 164 -22.74 -3.24 -4.44
C ARG A 164 -22.03 -3.88 -5.63
N LYS A 165 -21.62 -5.14 -5.50
CA LYS A 165 -20.90 -5.90 -6.55
C LYS A 165 -19.68 -5.14 -7.07
N LEU A 166 -18.82 -4.68 -6.15
CA LEU A 166 -17.61 -3.94 -6.49
C LEU A 166 -16.51 -4.92 -6.96
N ASP A 167 -16.64 -5.43 -8.18
CA ASP A 167 -15.71 -6.38 -8.81
C ASP A 167 -14.39 -5.74 -9.24
N ASN A 168 -14.28 -4.42 -9.13
CA ASN A 168 -13.06 -3.65 -9.31
C ASN A 168 -12.27 -3.43 -7.98
N LEU A 169 -12.71 -4.04 -6.87
CA LEU A 169 -12.01 -4.00 -5.58
C LEU A 169 -11.37 -5.36 -5.29
N CYS A 170 -10.06 -5.36 -5.02
CA CYS A 170 -9.32 -6.52 -4.53
C CYS A 170 -8.88 -6.28 -3.08
N VAL A 171 -9.36 -7.11 -2.16
CA VAL A 171 -9.01 -7.07 -0.73
C VAL A 171 -8.06 -8.21 -0.41
N ILE A 172 -6.88 -7.88 0.08
CA ILE A 172 -5.83 -8.84 0.42
C ILE A 172 -5.63 -8.81 1.94
N VAL A 173 -5.55 -9.97 2.56
CA VAL A 173 -5.27 -10.11 4.00
C VAL A 173 -3.91 -10.77 4.17
N ASP A 174 -2.99 -10.10 4.85
CA ASP A 174 -1.72 -10.66 5.27
C ASP A 174 -1.93 -11.45 6.56
N ASN A 175 -2.13 -12.76 6.41
CA ASN A 175 -2.33 -13.67 7.53
C ASN A 175 -0.98 -14.13 8.08
N ASN A 176 -0.32 -13.25 8.81
CA ASN A 176 1.02 -13.48 9.36
C ASN A 176 1.03 -14.00 10.80
N GLY A 177 -0.14 -14.14 11.43
CA GLY A 177 -0.30 -14.70 12.78
C GLY A 177 0.04 -13.74 13.92
N LEU A 178 -0.01 -12.42 13.68
CA LEU A 178 0.35 -11.39 14.66
C LEU A 178 -0.83 -10.51 15.06
#